data_089315147a8f8c53284d683d2a6b5005
#
_entry.id   089315147a8f8c53284d683d2a6b5005
#
_cell.length_a   1.000
_cell.length_b   1.000
_cell.length_c   1.000
_cell.angle_alpha   90.00
_cell.angle_beta   90.00
_cell.angle_gamma   90.00
#
_symmetry.space_group_name_H-M   'P 1'
#
loop_
_entity.id
_entity.type
_entity.pdbx_description
1 polymer ?
#
loop_
_entity_poly.entity_id
_entity_poly.type
_entity_poly.pdbx_seq_one_letter_code
_entity_poly.pdbx_strand_id
1 'polypeptide(L)'
;MSYSFNEVHMTLRKALVGRRLAFGVADIWAAAGARMSATGRDGVQSVLDRDNDRLVRDLASVEVALMAKLPPQQGLEAAVAEELSGAPFPRDRASAISDQSWQAALDLAQLTYVPESEASRLGGAGAGTNDND
;
A
#
# COMPACT_ATOMS: atom_id res chain seq x y z
N MET A 1 -11.53 10.74 11.79
CA MET A 1 -12.10 9.53 11.19
C MET A 1 -11.19 8.35 11.40
N SER A 2 -11.75 7.16 11.35
CA SER A 2 -10.95 5.95 11.49
C SER A 2 -11.19 5.02 10.31
N TYR A 3 -10.19 4.20 10.00
CA TYR A 3 -10.21 3.30 8.86
C TYR A 3 -9.80 1.91 9.28
N SER A 4 -10.40 0.90 8.67
CA SER A 4 -9.99 -0.48 8.92
C SER A 4 -8.65 -0.76 8.25
N PHE A 5 -7.98 -1.83 8.69
CA PHE A 5 -6.75 -2.26 8.04
C PHE A 5 -6.97 -2.44 6.54
N ASN A 6 -8.05 -3.09 6.15
CA ASN A 6 -8.32 -3.36 4.75
C ASN A 6 -8.54 -2.09 3.95
N GLU A 7 -9.25 -1.11 4.52
CA GLU A 7 -9.45 0.17 3.84
C GLU A 7 -8.11 0.86 3.57
N VAL A 8 -7.25 0.90 4.56
CA VAL A 8 -5.93 1.54 4.41
C VAL A 8 -5.09 0.77 3.40
N HIS A 9 -5.04 -0.55 3.53
CA HIS A 9 -4.26 -1.40 2.64
C HIS A 9 -4.68 -1.22 1.19
N MET A 10 -5.96 -1.33 0.92
CA MET A 10 -6.47 -1.24 -0.45
C MET A 10 -6.27 0.14 -1.06
N THR A 11 -6.53 1.19 -0.28
CA THR A 11 -6.41 2.56 -0.77
C THR A 11 -4.95 2.90 -1.04
N LEU A 12 -4.07 2.55 -0.12
CA LEU A 12 -2.65 2.84 -0.27
C LEU A 12 -2.03 2.03 -1.41
N ARG A 13 -2.45 0.77 -1.58
CA ARG A 13 -1.99 -0.04 -2.69
C ARG A 13 -2.35 0.60 -4.03
N LYS A 14 -3.59 1.04 -4.17
CA LYS A 14 -4.02 1.73 -5.39
C LYS A 14 -3.23 3.02 -5.61
N ALA A 15 -2.96 3.75 -4.54
CA ALA A 15 -2.17 4.97 -4.64
C ALA A 15 -0.77 4.69 -5.19
N LEU A 16 -0.12 3.66 -4.66
CA LEU A 16 1.24 3.32 -5.10
C LEU A 16 1.26 2.79 -6.53
N VAL A 17 0.25 2.01 -6.92
CA VAL A 17 0.11 1.58 -8.30
C VAL A 17 -0.13 2.79 -9.20
N GLY A 18 -0.88 3.78 -8.72
CA GLY A 18 -1.07 5.04 -9.43
C GLY A 18 0.22 5.80 -9.64
N ARG A 19 1.19 5.62 -8.75
CA ARG A 19 2.55 6.17 -8.90
C ARG A 19 3.44 5.31 -9.79
N ARG A 20 2.89 4.27 -10.40
CA ARG A 20 3.60 3.36 -11.28
C ARG A 20 4.58 2.43 -10.58
N LEU A 21 4.37 2.20 -9.30
CA LEU A 21 5.12 1.20 -8.57
C LEU A 21 4.61 -0.19 -8.95
N ALA A 22 5.50 -1.16 -9.08
CA ALA A 22 5.10 -2.53 -9.42
C ALA A 22 4.14 -3.07 -8.36
N PHE A 23 3.14 -3.83 -8.80
CA PHE A 23 2.05 -4.27 -7.93
C PHE A 23 2.55 -5.00 -6.67
N GLY A 24 3.48 -5.93 -6.82
CA GLY A 24 3.98 -6.70 -5.67
C GLY A 24 4.66 -5.82 -4.63
N VAL A 25 5.45 -4.86 -5.08
CA VAL A 25 6.12 -3.90 -4.19
C VAL A 25 5.08 -2.99 -3.54
N ALA A 26 4.12 -2.51 -4.34
CA ALA A 26 3.06 -1.65 -3.84
C ALA A 26 2.23 -2.36 -2.77
N ASP A 27 1.92 -3.62 -2.98
CA ASP A 27 1.11 -4.40 -2.04
C ASP A 27 1.78 -4.54 -0.68
N ILE A 28 3.09 -4.81 -0.68
CA ILE A 28 3.84 -4.97 0.56
C ILE A 28 3.91 -3.63 1.32
N TRP A 29 4.24 -2.56 0.63
CA TRP A 29 4.33 -1.25 1.29
C TRP A 29 2.97 -0.75 1.78
N ALA A 30 1.90 -1.05 1.02
CA ALA A 30 0.56 -0.67 1.43
C ALA A 30 0.15 -1.42 2.71
N ALA A 31 0.47 -2.70 2.79
CA ALA A 31 0.21 -3.48 3.98
C ALA A 31 1.03 -2.96 5.17
N ALA A 32 2.30 -2.62 4.92
CA ALA A 32 3.15 -2.06 5.96
C ALA A 32 2.61 -0.73 6.48
N GLY A 33 2.16 0.14 5.59
CA GLY A 33 1.54 1.40 5.98
C GLY A 33 0.28 1.18 6.80
N ALA A 34 -0.52 0.19 6.43
CA ALA A 34 -1.73 -0.14 7.18
C ALA A 34 -1.38 -0.69 8.57
N ARG A 35 -0.35 -1.52 8.68
CA ARG A 35 0.10 -2.03 9.99
C ARG A 35 0.58 -0.89 10.89
N MET A 36 1.35 0.02 10.36
CA MET A 36 1.82 1.17 11.12
C MET A 36 0.64 2.03 11.56
N SER A 37 -0.33 2.24 10.69
CA SER A 37 -1.49 3.06 11.01
C SER A 37 -2.32 2.46 12.14
N ALA A 38 -2.36 1.14 12.24
CA ALA A 38 -3.07 0.46 13.32
C ALA A 38 -2.40 0.68 14.68
N THR A 39 -1.15 1.14 14.70
CA THR A 39 -0.44 1.41 15.96
C THR A 39 -0.56 2.86 16.42
N GLY A 40 -1.41 3.64 15.76
CA GLY A 40 -1.63 5.03 16.17
C GLY A 40 -0.71 6.04 15.47
N ARG A 41 -0.13 5.67 14.34
CA ARG A 41 0.73 6.54 13.56
C ARG A 41 0.14 6.73 12.16
N ASP A 42 0.58 7.75 11.46
CA ASP A 42 0.14 7.98 10.08
C ASP A 42 1.02 7.19 9.12
N GLY A 43 0.68 5.92 8.94
CA GLY A 43 1.42 5.04 8.04
C GLY A 43 1.26 5.40 6.57
N VAL A 44 0.15 6.05 6.22
CA VAL A 44 -0.08 6.48 4.85
C VAL A 44 0.94 7.56 4.47
N GLN A 45 1.07 8.58 5.32
CA GLN A 45 2.04 9.64 5.07
C GLN A 45 3.45 9.08 5.03
N SER A 46 3.78 8.19 5.96
CA SER A 46 5.12 7.61 6.04
C SER A 46 5.50 6.89 4.75
N VAL A 47 4.56 6.18 4.14
CA VAL A 47 4.83 5.48 2.88
C VAL A 47 4.90 6.47 1.72
N LEU A 48 3.96 7.41 1.64
CA LEU A 48 3.91 8.36 0.52
C LEU A 48 5.10 9.31 0.51
N ASP A 49 5.75 9.52 1.65
CA ASP A 49 6.95 10.36 1.74
C ASP A 49 8.16 9.74 1.06
N ARG A 50 8.14 8.44 0.78
CA ARG A 50 9.24 7.76 0.10
C ARG A 50 8.92 7.68 -1.39
N ASP A 51 9.90 8.02 -2.23
CA ASP A 51 9.70 7.86 -3.67
C ASP A 51 9.81 6.38 -4.07
N ASN A 52 9.47 6.09 -5.31
CA ASN A 52 9.43 4.70 -5.79
C ASN A 52 10.78 4.01 -5.69
N ASP A 53 11.85 4.70 -6.05
CA ASP A 53 13.19 4.11 -5.99
C ASP A 53 13.56 3.74 -4.57
N ARG A 54 13.22 4.60 -3.63
CA ARG A 54 13.49 4.34 -2.23
C ARG A 54 12.67 3.15 -1.72
N LEU A 55 11.40 3.06 -2.11
CA LEU A 55 10.57 1.93 -1.70
C LEU A 55 11.15 0.61 -2.22
N VAL A 56 11.62 0.59 -3.45
CA VAL A 56 12.24 -0.62 -4.01
C VAL A 56 13.51 -0.99 -3.24
N ARG A 57 14.39 -0.01 -3.00
CA ARG A 57 15.63 -0.27 -2.28
C ARG A 57 15.42 -0.71 -0.85
N ASP A 58 14.51 -0.03 -0.15
CA ASP A 58 14.27 -0.32 1.26
C ASP A 58 13.63 -1.70 1.44
N LEU A 59 12.77 -2.11 0.51
CA LEU A 59 12.20 -3.45 0.55
C LEU A 59 13.31 -4.51 0.41
N ALA A 60 14.20 -4.32 -0.55
CA ALA A 60 15.32 -5.23 -0.75
C ALA A 60 16.19 -5.32 0.51
N SER A 61 16.42 -4.19 1.17
CA SER A 61 17.21 -4.16 2.42
C SER A 61 16.53 -4.95 3.52
N VAL A 62 15.22 -4.84 3.65
CA VAL A 62 14.49 -5.61 4.66
C VAL A 62 14.57 -7.11 4.36
N GLU A 63 14.41 -7.48 3.09
CA GLU A 63 14.49 -8.88 2.69
C GLU A 63 15.87 -9.47 3.02
N VAL A 64 16.94 -8.73 2.73
CA VAL A 64 18.29 -9.17 3.05
C VAL A 64 18.47 -9.32 4.57
N ALA A 65 17.96 -8.35 5.33
CA ALA A 65 18.07 -8.39 6.79
C ALA A 65 17.33 -9.61 7.36
N LEU A 66 16.16 -9.92 6.83
CA LEU A 66 15.41 -11.10 7.26
C LEU A 66 16.16 -12.38 6.96
N MET A 67 16.73 -12.49 5.77
CA MET A 67 17.51 -13.66 5.40
C MET A 67 18.75 -13.84 6.28
N ALA A 68 19.36 -12.74 6.65
CA ALA A 68 20.55 -12.75 7.50
C ALA A 68 20.22 -12.85 8.99
N LYS A 69 18.94 -12.88 9.33
CA LYS A 69 18.47 -12.94 10.73
C LYS A 69 19.05 -11.81 11.58
N LEU A 70 19.11 -10.62 11.01
CA LEU A 70 19.55 -9.44 11.72
C LEU A 70 18.48 -8.98 12.73
N PRO A 71 18.88 -8.17 13.74
CA PRO A 71 17.93 -7.69 14.75
C PRO A 71 16.73 -7.00 14.12
N PRO A 72 15.57 -7.00 14.80
CA PRO A 72 14.36 -6.36 14.29
C PRO A 72 14.60 -4.90 13.98
N GLN A 73 14.04 -4.46 12.88
CA GLN A 73 14.07 -3.06 12.48
C GLN A 73 12.93 -2.32 13.17
N GLN A 74 12.93 -1.01 13.05
CA GLN A 74 11.92 -0.17 13.65
C GLN A 74 11.12 0.56 12.59
N GLY A 75 9.99 1.12 13.02
CA GLY A 75 9.17 1.94 12.16
C GLY A 75 8.57 1.17 11.00
N LEU A 76 8.62 1.80 9.83
CA LEU A 76 7.98 1.24 8.65
C LEU A 76 8.67 -0.04 8.17
N GLU A 77 9.99 -0.12 8.34
CA GLU A 77 10.73 -1.32 7.97
C GLU A 77 10.32 -2.51 8.86
N ALA A 78 10.05 -2.26 10.13
CA ALA A 78 9.55 -3.31 11.00
C ALA A 78 8.19 -3.83 10.52
N ALA A 79 7.34 -2.93 10.05
CA ALA A 79 6.05 -3.32 9.51
C ALA A 79 6.20 -4.15 8.23
N VAL A 80 7.17 -3.81 7.38
CA VAL A 80 7.47 -4.61 6.19
C VAL A 80 7.92 -6.01 6.61
N ALA A 81 8.79 -6.09 7.62
CA ALA A 81 9.29 -7.38 8.11
C ALA A 81 8.14 -8.24 8.64
N GLU A 82 7.19 -7.63 9.35
CA GLU A 82 6.01 -8.34 9.83
C GLU A 82 5.19 -8.88 8.67
N GLU A 83 5.00 -8.06 7.64
CA GLU A 83 4.24 -8.48 6.47
C GLU A 83 4.92 -9.65 5.76
N LEU A 84 6.22 -9.56 5.55
CA LEU A 84 6.99 -10.61 4.86
C LEU A 84 7.04 -11.89 5.68
N SER A 85 6.93 -11.79 7.00
CA SER A 85 6.96 -12.96 7.88
C SER A 85 5.59 -13.58 8.10
N GLY A 86 4.55 -13.01 7.51
CA GLY A 86 3.20 -13.54 7.64
C GLY A 86 2.57 -13.31 8.99
N ALA A 87 2.96 -12.26 9.70
CA ALA A 87 2.35 -11.92 10.99
C ALA A 87 0.85 -11.63 10.81
N PRO A 88 0.02 -11.94 11.80
CA PRO A 88 -1.41 -11.66 11.71
C PRO A 88 -1.70 -10.20 11.48
N PHE A 89 -2.77 -9.92 10.77
CA PHE A 89 -3.18 -8.53 10.52
C PHE A 89 -3.72 -7.91 11.80
N PRO A 90 -3.37 -6.64 12.08
CA PRO A 90 -3.90 -5.96 13.24
C PRO A 90 -5.39 -5.72 13.08
N ARG A 91 -6.10 -5.73 14.21
CA ARG A 91 -7.55 -5.50 14.21
C ARG A 91 -7.91 -4.07 14.58
N ASP A 92 -6.96 -3.33 15.14
CA ASP A 92 -7.25 -1.96 15.57
C ASP A 92 -7.46 -1.07 14.37
N ARG A 93 -8.38 -0.13 14.51
CA ARG A 93 -8.65 0.82 13.45
C ARG A 93 -7.61 1.93 13.46
N ALA A 94 -7.29 2.43 12.28
CA ALA A 94 -6.35 3.53 12.13
C ALA A 94 -7.08 4.84 12.34
N SER A 95 -6.68 5.60 13.36
CA SER A 95 -7.31 6.87 13.69
C SER A 95 -6.35 8.05 13.59
N ALA A 96 -5.08 7.80 13.29
CA ALA A 96 -4.07 8.85 13.23
C ALA A 96 -3.71 9.26 11.82
N ILE A 97 -4.38 8.74 10.81
CA ILE A 97 -4.15 9.15 9.42
C ILE A 97 -4.79 10.52 9.23
N SER A 98 -3.99 11.51 8.83
CA SER A 98 -4.52 12.85 8.61
C SER A 98 -5.42 12.88 7.38
N ASP A 99 -6.35 13.83 7.36
CA ASP A 99 -7.21 14.02 6.19
C ASP A 99 -6.37 14.33 4.95
N GLN A 100 -5.30 15.09 5.14
CA GLN A 100 -4.40 15.43 4.04
C GLN A 100 -3.72 14.19 3.46
N SER A 101 -3.22 13.30 4.31
CA SER A 101 -2.60 12.05 3.86
C SER A 101 -3.60 11.18 3.13
N TRP A 102 -4.79 11.04 3.69
CA TRP A 102 -5.82 10.22 3.09
C TRP A 102 -6.23 10.76 1.72
N GLN A 103 -6.42 12.07 1.63
CA GLN A 103 -6.78 12.70 0.35
C GLN A 103 -5.67 12.53 -0.69
N ALA A 104 -4.41 12.64 -0.26
CA ALA A 104 -3.29 12.43 -1.17
C ALA A 104 -3.29 11.01 -1.72
N ALA A 105 -3.58 10.02 -0.86
CA ALA A 105 -3.67 8.64 -1.30
C ALA A 105 -4.84 8.44 -2.27
N LEU A 106 -5.98 9.04 -1.99
CA LEU A 106 -7.14 8.94 -2.88
C LEU A 106 -6.85 9.56 -4.24
N ASP A 107 -6.18 10.70 -4.27
CA ASP A 107 -5.85 11.38 -5.52
C ASP A 107 -4.93 10.50 -6.38
N LEU A 108 -3.95 9.88 -5.76
CA LEU A 108 -3.06 8.97 -6.48
C LEU A 108 -3.80 7.72 -6.95
N ALA A 109 -4.69 7.20 -6.12
CA ALA A 109 -5.46 6.01 -6.45
C ALA A 109 -6.32 6.22 -7.70
N GLN A 110 -6.79 7.43 -7.91
CA GLN A 110 -7.60 7.73 -9.09
C GLN A 110 -6.85 7.52 -10.40
N LEU A 111 -5.53 7.58 -10.36
CA LEU A 111 -4.72 7.38 -11.56
C LEU A 111 -4.77 5.94 -12.06
N THR A 112 -5.29 5.02 -11.26
CA THR A 112 -5.44 3.62 -11.68
C THR A 112 -6.75 3.36 -12.39
N TYR A 113 -7.70 4.30 -12.33
CA TYR A 113 -8.97 4.10 -12.99
C TYR A 113 -8.85 4.27 -14.50
N VAL A 114 -9.50 3.36 -15.20
CA VAL A 114 -9.71 3.53 -16.63
C VAL A 114 -11.07 4.17 -16.75
N PRO A 115 -11.16 5.40 -17.27
CA PRO A 115 -12.45 6.07 -17.38
C PRO A 115 -13.40 5.21 -18.20
N GLU A 116 -14.66 5.29 -17.89
CA GLU A 116 -15.67 4.61 -18.64
C GLU A 116 -15.79 5.32 -19.98
N SER A 117 -14.89 5.01 -20.85
CA SER A 117 -14.70 5.69 -22.11
C SER A 117 -14.60 4.65 -23.20
N GLU A 118 -14.17 5.10 -24.38
CA GLU A 118 -13.94 4.19 -25.48
C GLU A 118 -13.01 3.03 -25.10
N ALA A 119 -11.96 3.32 -24.40
CA ALA A 119 -11.02 2.28 -24.02
C ALA A 119 -11.69 1.22 -23.16
N SER A 120 -12.50 1.64 -22.24
CA SER A 120 -13.22 0.72 -21.37
C SER A 120 -14.20 -0.11 -22.18
N ARG A 121 -14.93 0.52 -23.08
CA ARG A 121 -15.90 -0.19 -23.89
C ARG A 121 -15.24 -1.16 -24.85
N LEU A 122 -14.17 -0.75 -25.48
CA LEU A 122 -13.46 -1.62 -26.41
C LEU A 122 -12.81 -2.80 -25.72
N GLY A 123 -12.21 -2.53 -24.59
CA GLY A 123 -11.60 -3.60 -23.83
C GLY A 123 -12.62 -4.49 -23.19
N GLY A 124 -13.70 -3.92 -22.73
CA GLY A 124 -14.70 -4.65 -22.01
C GLY A 124 -15.60 -5.49 -22.85
N ALA A 125 -15.77 -5.09 -24.08
CA ALA A 125 -16.74 -5.77 -24.91
C ALA A 125 -16.43 -7.24 -25.04
N GLY A 126 -15.20 -7.57 -24.98
CA GLY A 126 -14.91 -8.97 -25.10
C GLY A 126 -14.51 -9.54 -23.84
N ALA A 127 -14.13 -8.76 -22.98
CA ALA A 127 -13.56 -9.31 -21.85
C ALA A 127 -14.31 -9.03 -20.68
N GLY A 128 -15.20 -8.30 -20.96
CA GLY A 128 -15.87 -7.92 -19.83
C GLY A 128 -16.06 -8.96 -19.02
N THR A 129 -16.29 -9.40 -19.54
CA THR A 129 -16.54 -10.12 -18.69
C THR A 129 -15.74 -10.33 -17.66
N ASN A 130 -15.46 -10.15 -17.83
CA ASN A 130 -15.04 -10.31 -16.91
C ASN A 130 -14.61 -10.05 -16.00
N ASP A 131 -14.80 -10.00 -16.08
CA ASP A 131 -14.50 -9.66 -15.17
C ASP A 131 -14.14 -9.54 -14.29
N ASN A 132 -14.30 -9.67 -14.44
CA ASN A 132 -14.07 -9.46 -13.52
C ASN A 132 -13.57 -9.21 -12.85
N ASP A 133 -13.59 -9.22 -13.35
CA ASP A 133 -13.20 -8.83 -12.62
C ASP A 133 -12.95 -8.52 -11.93
#